data_06879de136c57929574c0910908037f7
#
_entry.id   06879de136c57929574c0910908037f7
#
_cell.length_a   1.000
_cell.length_b   1.000
_cell.length_c   1.000
_cell.angle_alpha   90.00
_cell.angle_beta   90.00
_cell.angle_gamma   90.00
#
_symmetry.space_group_name_H-M   'P 1'
#
loop_
_entity.id
_entity.type
_entity.pdbx_description
1 polymer ?
#
loop_
_entity_poly.entity_id
_entity_poly.type
_entity_poly.pdbx_seq_one_letter_code
_entity_poly.pdbx_strand_id
1 'polypeptide(L)'
;MIKILDSKNKNFDKTLDALLSKRKNKVQLNSVSVIKIIKDVKKNGDKAILKYEKRFNKNSIIAPSIKQINRAIQSLDPKVKKAIDLAYDRIYKFHSLQKFKNISYTDKLKNKLEYKYVPIESVAIYVPGSTASYPSSVLMNAVPAIVAGVKRLVMVNPGQKGKQNPAVLYAAKKCKIKEIYSIGGPSAIAAVAYGTKKIKKVDKIVGPGNSYVAAAKKEVFGDVGIEGMIAGPSEVTIVCDKFSNPEWIA
;
A
#
# COMPACT_ATOMS: atom_id res chain seq x y z
N MET A 1 20.91 1.91 -19.67
CA MET A 1 21.07 2.66 -20.92
C MET A 1 19.73 3.27 -21.30
N ILE A 2 19.65 4.57 -21.48
CA ILE A 2 18.45 5.30 -21.93
C ILE A 2 18.14 4.88 -23.36
N LYS A 3 16.89 4.54 -23.65
CA LYS A 3 16.44 4.21 -24.99
C LYS A 3 15.91 5.48 -25.67
N ILE A 4 16.55 5.86 -26.76
CA ILE A 4 16.15 7.02 -27.56
C ILE A 4 15.26 6.55 -28.70
N LEU A 5 14.11 7.19 -28.89
CA LEU A 5 13.22 7.03 -30.04
C LEU A 5 13.21 8.33 -30.82
N ASP A 6 13.56 8.26 -32.11
CA ASP A 6 13.54 9.41 -33.00
C ASP A 6 12.24 9.39 -33.82
N SER A 7 11.45 10.46 -33.70
CA SER A 7 10.17 10.61 -34.45
C SER A 7 10.33 10.71 -35.97
N LYS A 8 11.54 11.04 -36.46
CA LYS A 8 11.87 11.06 -37.89
C LYS A 8 12.07 9.65 -38.47
N ASN A 9 12.21 8.63 -37.60
CA ASN A 9 12.41 7.26 -38.07
C ASN A 9 11.09 6.69 -38.59
N LYS A 10 11.10 6.10 -39.79
CA LYS A 10 9.93 5.46 -40.41
C LYS A 10 9.23 4.40 -39.53
N ASN A 11 9.93 3.81 -38.56
CA ASN A 11 9.41 2.79 -37.65
C ASN A 11 9.08 3.37 -36.26
N PHE A 12 9.02 4.69 -36.09
CA PHE A 12 8.82 5.32 -34.79
C PHE A 12 7.53 4.82 -34.12
N ASP A 13 6.38 4.93 -34.76
CA ASP A 13 5.08 4.54 -34.22
C ASP A 13 5.05 3.06 -33.85
N LYS A 14 5.53 2.20 -34.73
CA LYS A 14 5.61 0.76 -34.45
C LYS A 14 6.50 0.45 -33.24
N THR A 15 7.60 1.18 -33.09
CA THR A 15 8.54 0.98 -31.96
C THR A 15 7.94 1.52 -30.66
N LEU A 16 7.24 2.66 -30.73
CA LEU A 16 6.53 3.25 -29.59
C LEU A 16 5.39 2.33 -29.14
N ASP A 17 4.56 1.85 -30.05
CA ASP A 17 3.46 0.93 -29.75
C ASP A 17 3.97 -0.37 -29.13
N ALA A 18 5.07 -0.93 -29.65
CA ALA A 18 5.70 -2.12 -29.07
C ALA A 18 6.23 -1.86 -27.64
N LEU A 19 6.74 -0.66 -27.37
CA LEU A 19 7.18 -0.25 -26.03
C LEU A 19 5.98 -0.15 -25.06
N LEU A 20 4.92 0.49 -25.49
CA LEU A 20 3.69 0.68 -24.69
C LEU A 20 2.96 -0.64 -24.45
N SER A 21 2.89 -1.52 -25.46
CA SER A 21 2.24 -2.82 -25.36
C SER A 21 2.97 -3.78 -24.41
N LYS A 22 4.30 -3.71 -24.30
CA LYS A 22 5.06 -4.51 -23.34
C LYS A 22 4.63 -4.26 -21.88
N ARG A 23 4.10 -3.08 -21.58
CA ARG A 23 3.61 -2.73 -20.23
C ARG A 23 2.29 -3.44 -19.91
N LYS A 24 1.36 -3.50 -20.87
CA LYS A 24 0.06 -4.18 -20.72
C LYS A 24 0.21 -5.67 -20.46
N ASN A 25 1.12 -6.33 -21.19
CA ASN A 25 1.33 -7.78 -21.09
C ASN A 25 1.95 -8.23 -19.76
N LYS A 26 2.76 -7.38 -19.09
CA LYS A 26 3.34 -7.70 -17.79
C LYS A 26 2.28 -7.89 -16.68
N VAL A 27 1.16 -7.21 -16.75
CA VAL A 27 0.09 -7.30 -15.76
C VAL A 27 -0.67 -8.63 -15.90
N GLN A 28 -0.91 -9.12 -17.11
CA GLN A 28 -1.63 -10.38 -17.36
C GLN A 28 -0.84 -11.62 -16.94
N LEU A 29 0.48 -11.65 -17.18
CA LEU A 29 1.34 -12.81 -16.86
C LEU A 29 1.44 -13.08 -15.35
N ASN A 30 1.23 -12.06 -14.52
CA ASN A 30 1.29 -12.19 -13.05
C ASN A 30 0.03 -12.83 -12.46
N SER A 31 -1.12 -12.76 -13.13
CA SER A 31 -2.42 -13.21 -12.58
C SER A 31 -2.45 -14.68 -12.23
N VAL A 32 -1.93 -15.56 -13.09
CA VAL A 32 -1.97 -17.03 -12.86
C VAL A 32 -1.18 -17.44 -11.61
N SER A 33 0.02 -16.89 -11.45
CA SER A 33 0.85 -17.17 -10.28
C SER A 33 0.25 -16.58 -9.00
N VAL A 34 -0.36 -15.41 -9.09
CA VAL A 34 -1.04 -14.73 -7.97
C VAL A 34 -2.26 -15.52 -7.50
N ILE A 35 -3.11 -15.98 -8.42
CA ILE A 35 -4.29 -16.80 -8.11
C ILE A 35 -3.89 -18.08 -7.36
N LYS A 36 -2.80 -18.75 -7.79
CA LYS A 36 -2.27 -19.93 -7.09
C LYS A 36 -1.86 -19.61 -5.66
N ILE A 37 -1.19 -18.48 -5.43
CA ILE A 37 -0.77 -18.05 -4.10
C ILE A 37 -1.99 -17.75 -3.22
N ILE A 38 -2.99 -17.02 -3.74
CA ILE A 38 -4.21 -16.69 -3.02
C ILE A 38 -4.96 -17.97 -2.61
N LYS A 39 -5.15 -18.91 -3.53
CA LYS A 39 -5.79 -20.20 -3.24
C LYS A 39 -5.03 -21.01 -2.20
N ASP A 40 -3.70 -21.01 -2.25
CA ASP A 40 -2.85 -21.70 -1.27
C ASP A 40 -3.00 -21.08 0.14
N VAL A 41 -3.02 -19.73 0.23
CA VAL A 41 -3.24 -19.05 1.51
C VAL A 41 -4.65 -19.30 2.05
N LYS A 42 -5.68 -19.26 1.21
CA LYS A 42 -7.07 -19.60 1.63
C LYS A 42 -7.15 -21.01 2.21
N LYS A 43 -6.45 -21.98 1.63
CA LYS A 43 -6.47 -23.39 2.06
C LYS A 43 -5.57 -23.67 3.27
N ASN A 44 -4.33 -23.17 3.26
CA ASN A 44 -3.26 -23.57 4.17
C ASN A 44 -2.85 -22.47 5.18
N GLY A 45 -3.45 -21.26 5.10
CA GLY A 45 -3.30 -20.19 6.07
C GLY A 45 -1.84 -19.80 6.36
N ASP A 46 -1.47 -19.75 7.64
CA ASP A 46 -0.13 -19.34 8.10
C ASP A 46 1.00 -20.18 7.50
N LYS A 47 0.76 -21.48 7.23
CA LYS A 47 1.76 -22.35 6.62
C LYS A 47 2.11 -21.89 5.20
N ALA A 48 1.10 -21.52 4.41
CA ALA A 48 1.31 -20.98 3.07
C ALA A 48 2.03 -19.63 3.10
N ILE A 49 1.65 -18.73 4.03
CA ILE A 49 2.33 -17.45 4.22
C ILE A 49 3.82 -17.67 4.48
N LEU A 50 4.18 -18.51 5.47
CA LEU A 50 5.58 -18.79 5.79
C LEU A 50 6.35 -19.41 4.63
N LYS A 51 5.71 -20.28 3.83
CA LYS A 51 6.30 -20.87 2.62
C LYS A 51 6.69 -19.76 1.62
N TYR A 52 5.79 -18.80 1.35
CA TYR A 52 6.05 -17.72 0.41
C TYR A 52 7.02 -16.67 0.97
N GLU A 53 6.95 -16.35 2.25
CA GLU A 53 7.89 -15.45 2.90
C GLU A 53 9.32 -16.00 2.88
N LYS A 54 9.51 -17.29 3.17
CA LYS A 54 10.82 -17.95 3.05
C LYS A 54 11.36 -17.89 1.61
N ARG A 55 10.48 -18.14 0.63
CA ARG A 55 10.85 -18.19 -0.78
C ARG A 55 11.23 -16.81 -1.34
N PHE A 56 10.45 -15.78 -1.06
CA PHE A 56 10.57 -14.47 -1.72
C PHE A 56 11.29 -13.43 -0.88
N ASN A 57 11.09 -13.43 0.43
CA ASN A 57 11.62 -12.41 1.33
C ASN A 57 12.70 -12.94 2.28
N LYS A 58 13.05 -14.25 2.21
CA LYS A 58 13.98 -14.92 3.13
C LYS A 58 13.62 -14.67 4.60
N ASN A 59 12.32 -14.65 4.87
CA ASN A 59 11.72 -14.35 6.17
C ASN A 59 11.01 -15.61 6.73
N SER A 60 11.17 -15.87 8.01
CA SER A 60 10.53 -16.98 8.73
C SER A 60 9.56 -16.52 9.83
N ILE A 61 9.33 -15.22 9.95
CA ILE A 61 8.51 -14.62 11.00
C ILE A 61 7.33 -13.88 10.37
N ILE A 62 6.09 -14.20 10.79
CA ILE A 62 4.90 -13.49 10.32
C ILE A 62 4.76 -12.16 11.04
N ALA A 63 4.94 -12.14 12.37
CA ALA A 63 4.80 -10.93 13.16
C ALA A 63 6.05 -10.71 14.02
N PRO A 64 6.68 -9.51 13.98
CA PRO A 64 7.75 -9.17 14.90
C PRO A 64 7.20 -9.01 16.33
N SER A 65 8.00 -9.36 17.32
CA SER A 65 7.65 -9.10 18.72
C SER A 65 7.73 -7.60 19.05
N ILE A 66 6.96 -7.17 20.05
CA ILE A 66 7.01 -5.78 20.55
C ILE A 66 8.43 -5.39 20.96
N LYS A 67 9.20 -6.32 21.54
CA LYS A 67 10.60 -6.10 21.92
C LYS A 67 11.48 -5.80 20.68
N GLN A 68 11.28 -6.54 19.59
CA GLN A 68 12.01 -6.33 18.33
C GLN A 68 11.65 -4.97 17.72
N ILE A 69 10.35 -4.61 17.70
CA ILE A 69 9.87 -3.31 17.22
C ILE A 69 10.51 -2.17 18.03
N ASN A 70 10.43 -2.23 19.35
CA ASN A 70 10.97 -1.18 20.22
C ASN A 70 12.49 -1.03 20.08
N ARG A 71 13.25 -2.14 20.00
CA ARG A 71 14.70 -2.11 19.75
C ARG A 71 15.03 -1.44 18.42
N ALA A 72 14.30 -1.76 17.34
CA ALA A 72 14.50 -1.14 16.04
C ALA A 72 14.20 0.37 16.09
N ILE A 73 13.12 0.78 16.75
CA ILE A 73 12.77 2.20 16.91
C ILE A 73 13.83 2.97 17.73
N GLN A 74 14.43 2.33 18.73
CA GLN A 74 15.49 2.98 19.53
C GLN A 74 16.72 3.32 18.68
N SER A 75 17.08 2.52 17.71
CA SER A 75 18.22 2.77 16.80
C SER A 75 17.96 3.86 15.75
N LEU A 76 16.75 4.40 15.65
CA LEU A 76 16.42 5.42 14.67
C LEU A 76 16.94 6.79 15.07
N ASP A 77 17.60 7.48 14.12
CA ASP A 77 18.09 8.85 14.31
C ASP A 77 16.98 9.79 14.82
N PRO A 78 17.23 10.57 15.86
CA PRO A 78 16.29 11.56 16.39
C PRO A 78 15.82 12.59 15.35
N LYS A 79 16.66 12.97 14.38
CA LYS A 79 16.28 13.87 13.28
C LYS A 79 15.20 13.25 12.40
N VAL A 80 15.34 11.95 12.09
CA VAL A 80 14.34 11.22 11.30
C VAL A 80 13.03 11.09 12.08
N LYS A 81 13.07 10.84 13.39
CA LYS A 81 11.86 10.84 14.25
C LYS A 81 11.13 12.16 14.17
N LYS A 82 11.84 13.30 14.35
CA LYS A 82 11.28 14.65 14.25
C LYS A 82 10.65 14.92 12.89
N ALA A 83 11.30 14.49 11.80
CA ALA A 83 10.77 14.64 10.45
C ALA A 83 9.46 13.85 10.25
N ILE A 84 9.39 12.62 10.76
CA ILE A 84 8.17 11.80 10.72
C ILE A 84 7.06 12.44 11.56
N ASP A 85 7.38 12.96 12.74
CA ASP A 85 6.41 13.65 13.60
C ASP A 85 5.82 14.89 12.91
N LEU A 86 6.67 15.71 12.32
CA LEU A 86 6.23 16.88 11.55
C LEU A 86 5.35 16.50 10.37
N ALA A 87 5.74 15.45 9.62
CA ALA A 87 4.95 14.96 8.51
C ALA A 87 3.58 14.45 8.97
N TYR A 88 3.54 13.68 10.07
CA TYR A 88 2.28 13.20 10.66
C TYR A 88 1.35 14.37 11.00
N ASP A 89 1.85 15.40 11.70
CA ASP A 89 1.03 16.53 12.14
C ASP A 89 0.45 17.31 10.95
N ARG A 90 1.26 17.52 9.89
CA ARG A 90 0.81 18.20 8.67
C ARG A 90 -0.27 17.39 7.93
N ILE A 91 -0.05 16.09 7.75
CA ILE A 91 -0.99 15.19 7.08
C ILE A 91 -2.29 15.09 7.89
N TYR A 92 -2.18 14.96 9.21
CA TYR A 92 -3.34 14.90 10.11
C TYR A 92 -4.18 16.18 10.04
N LYS A 93 -3.53 17.35 10.10
CA LYS A 93 -4.21 18.66 9.98
C LYS A 93 -4.95 18.77 8.66
N PHE A 94 -4.30 18.42 7.54
CA PHE A 94 -4.92 18.49 6.22
C PHE A 94 -6.14 17.55 6.11
N HIS A 95 -5.99 16.28 6.46
CA HIS A 95 -7.10 15.32 6.37
C HIS A 95 -8.24 15.61 7.36
N SER A 96 -7.96 16.26 8.49
CA SER A 96 -9.00 16.69 9.42
C SER A 96 -10.00 17.67 8.79
N LEU A 97 -9.59 18.44 7.77
CA LEU A 97 -10.46 19.34 7.02
C LEU A 97 -11.38 18.61 6.02
N GLN A 98 -11.09 17.34 5.72
CA GLN A 98 -11.83 16.52 4.74
C GLN A 98 -12.97 15.70 5.38
N LYS A 99 -13.25 15.89 6.67
CA LYS A 99 -14.35 15.18 7.32
C LYS A 99 -15.69 15.58 6.74
N PHE A 100 -16.43 14.59 6.27
CA PHE A 100 -17.79 14.79 5.82
C PHE A 100 -18.75 15.02 6.99
N LYS A 101 -19.72 15.91 6.79
CA LYS A 101 -20.80 16.14 7.75
C LYS A 101 -22.00 15.26 7.39
N ASN A 102 -22.65 14.71 8.41
CA ASN A 102 -23.93 14.04 8.22
C ASN A 102 -24.98 15.05 7.73
N ILE A 103 -25.88 14.60 6.88
CA ILE A 103 -26.99 15.40 6.37
C ILE A 103 -28.26 14.87 7.03
N SER A 104 -29.09 15.77 7.53
CA SER A 104 -30.44 15.46 8.02
C SER A 104 -31.40 16.49 7.44
N TYR A 105 -32.45 16.02 6.81
CA TYR A 105 -33.48 16.84 6.17
C TYR A 105 -34.86 16.29 6.56
N THR A 106 -35.77 17.19 6.93
CA THR A 106 -37.18 16.84 7.19
C THR A 106 -38.02 17.62 6.20
N ASP A 107 -38.84 16.91 5.43
CA ASP A 107 -39.74 17.52 4.46
C ASP A 107 -40.99 18.12 5.12
N LYS A 108 -41.85 18.76 4.30
CA LYS A 108 -43.12 19.40 4.75
C LYS A 108 -44.12 18.36 5.31
N LEU A 109 -44.00 17.10 4.92
CA LEU A 109 -44.83 15.98 5.39
C LEU A 109 -44.24 15.29 6.62
N LYS A 110 -43.18 15.86 7.20
CA LYS A 110 -42.46 15.35 8.37
C LYS A 110 -41.69 14.03 8.10
N ASN A 111 -41.42 13.68 6.83
CA ASN A 111 -40.51 12.58 6.51
C ASN A 111 -39.08 13.01 6.77
N LYS A 112 -38.35 12.21 7.56
CA LYS A 112 -36.97 12.48 7.92
C LYS A 112 -36.03 11.66 7.04
N LEU A 113 -35.16 12.35 6.28
CA LEU A 113 -34.14 11.77 5.41
C LEU A 113 -32.76 12.06 6.02
N GLU A 114 -31.95 11.03 6.21
CA GLU A 114 -30.64 11.17 6.80
C GLU A 114 -29.57 10.47 5.94
N TYR A 115 -28.44 11.14 5.75
CA TYR A 115 -27.23 10.57 5.18
C TYR A 115 -26.13 10.58 6.23
N LYS A 116 -25.68 9.38 6.65
CA LYS A 116 -24.68 9.21 7.71
C LYS A 116 -23.38 8.68 7.17
N TYR A 117 -22.30 9.35 7.47
CA TYR A 117 -20.95 8.85 7.22
C TYR A 117 -20.48 8.06 8.43
N VAL A 118 -20.22 6.77 8.22
CA VAL A 118 -19.68 5.88 9.26
C VAL A 118 -18.32 5.36 8.85
N PRO A 119 -17.36 5.26 9.78
CA PRO A 119 -16.06 4.70 9.48
C PRO A 119 -16.15 3.20 9.17
N ILE A 120 -15.26 2.73 8.31
CA ILE A 120 -14.99 1.30 8.11
C ILE A 120 -14.39 0.76 9.40
N GLU A 121 -14.72 -0.45 9.81
CA GLU A 121 -14.28 -1.00 11.10
C GLU A 121 -12.78 -1.32 11.10
N SER A 122 -12.27 -1.93 10.02
CA SER A 122 -10.87 -2.37 9.95
C SER A 122 -10.25 -2.15 8.57
N VAL A 123 -9.02 -1.64 8.56
CA VAL A 123 -8.25 -1.37 7.34
C VAL A 123 -6.85 -1.95 7.45
N ALA A 124 -6.43 -2.72 6.45
CA ALA A 124 -5.03 -3.09 6.28
C ALA A 124 -4.33 -2.09 5.37
N ILE A 125 -3.18 -1.62 5.81
CA ILE A 125 -2.28 -0.81 4.99
C ILE A 125 -1.14 -1.68 4.48
N TYR A 126 -0.97 -1.74 3.16
CA TYR A 126 0.19 -2.37 2.54
C TYR A 126 1.30 -1.34 2.39
N VAL A 127 2.45 -1.62 2.99
CA VAL A 127 3.62 -0.75 2.94
C VAL A 127 4.75 -1.50 2.24
N PRO A 128 5.23 -1.05 1.07
CA PRO A 128 6.36 -1.68 0.39
C PRO A 128 7.62 -1.69 1.29
N GLY A 129 8.49 -2.68 1.14
CA GLY A 129 9.65 -2.80 2.02
C GLY A 129 10.82 -3.61 1.48
N SER A 130 10.77 -4.08 0.21
CA SER A 130 11.80 -4.96 -0.33
C SER A 130 13.07 -4.24 -0.78
N THR A 131 12.96 -3.06 -1.39
CA THR A 131 14.10 -2.32 -1.98
C THR A 131 14.36 -0.98 -1.30
N ALA A 132 13.30 -0.30 -0.86
CA ALA A 132 13.39 0.97 -0.16
C ALA A 132 12.43 0.97 1.03
N SER A 133 12.64 1.91 1.95
CA SER A 133 11.75 2.11 3.10
C SER A 133 10.81 3.28 2.83
N TYR A 134 9.54 3.10 3.17
CA TYR A 134 8.49 4.09 2.90
C TYR A 134 7.70 4.45 4.16
N PRO A 135 8.30 5.17 5.12
CA PRO A 135 7.56 5.67 6.28
C PRO A 135 6.42 6.61 5.86
N SER A 136 6.59 7.33 4.74
CA SER A 136 5.55 8.15 4.12
C SER A 136 4.31 7.33 3.73
N SER A 137 4.48 6.12 3.18
CA SER A 137 3.35 5.24 2.85
C SER A 137 2.57 4.82 4.09
N VAL A 138 3.23 4.68 5.24
CA VAL A 138 2.51 4.44 6.51
C VAL A 138 1.64 5.64 6.83
N LEU A 139 2.22 6.85 6.85
CA LEU A 139 1.50 8.07 7.21
C LEU A 139 0.35 8.37 6.24
N MET A 140 0.61 8.31 4.94
CA MET A 140 -0.38 8.64 3.91
C MET A 140 -1.57 7.68 3.84
N ASN A 141 -1.43 6.46 4.36
CA ASN A 141 -2.55 5.51 4.45
C ASN A 141 -3.19 5.48 5.84
N ALA A 142 -2.38 5.53 6.91
CA ALA A 142 -2.89 5.41 8.26
C ALA A 142 -3.57 6.69 8.76
N VAL A 143 -3.00 7.87 8.47
CA VAL A 143 -3.53 9.13 8.98
C VAL A 143 -4.94 9.44 8.46
N PRO A 144 -5.24 9.31 7.15
CA PRO A 144 -6.61 9.44 6.66
C PRO A 144 -7.58 8.46 7.32
N ALA A 145 -7.17 7.21 7.53
CA ALA A 145 -7.98 6.21 8.19
C ALA A 145 -8.25 6.57 9.66
N ILE A 146 -7.26 7.09 10.38
CA ILE A 146 -7.42 7.59 11.76
C ILE A 146 -8.39 8.77 11.80
N VAL A 147 -8.24 9.73 10.89
CA VAL A 147 -9.13 10.90 10.79
C VAL A 147 -10.56 10.48 10.46
N ALA A 148 -10.74 9.48 9.61
CA ALA A 148 -12.04 8.90 9.28
C ALA A 148 -12.67 8.14 10.45
N GLY A 149 -11.90 7.81 11.51
CA GLY A 149 -12.39 7.12 12.70
C GLY A 149 -12.30 5.58 12.64
N VAL A 150 -11.46 5.04 11.75
CA VAL A 150 -11.19 3.60 11.68
C VAL A 150 -10.60 3.11 13.00
N LYS A 151 -11.22 2.10 13.60
CA LYS A 151 -10.84 1.61 14.94
C LYS A 151 -9.66 0.62 14.89
N ARG A 152 -9.59 -0.21 13.86
CA ARG A 152 -8.55 -1.24 13.72
C ARG A 152 -7.72 -1.00 12.47
N LEU A 153 -6.44 -0.68 12.67
CA LEU A 153 -5.44 -0.56 11.61
C LEU A 153 -4.45 -1.71 11.69
N VAL A 154 -4.23 -2.35 10.57
CA VAL A 154 -3.29 -3.46 10.40
C VAL A 154 -2.23 -3.02 9.38
N MET A 155 -0.95 -3.22 9.67
CA MET A 155 0.13 -2.98 8.71
C MET A 155 0.73 -4.29 8.23
N VAL A 156 0.80 -4.48 6.91
CA VAL A 156 1.61 -5.51 6.28
C VAL A 156 2.77 -4.86 5.55
N ASN A 157 3.99 -5.26 5.91
CA ASN A 157 5.22 -4.68 5.37
C ASN A 157 6.30 -5.76 5.26
N PRO A 158 6.69 -6.18 4.04
CA PRO A 158 7.74 -7.17 3.86
C PRO A 158 9.06 -6.59 4.36
N GLY A 159 9.63 -7.23 5.37
CA GLY A 159 10.95 -6.89 5.84
C GLY A 159 12.05 -7.41 4.92
N GLN A 160 13.19 -6.76 4.89
CA GLN A 160 14.39 -7.31 4.25
C GLN A 160 15.02 -8.35 5.16
N LYS A 161 15.07 -9.62 4.71
CA LYS A 161 15.58 -10.76 5.52
C LYS A 161 14.94 -10.81 6.92
N GLY A 162 13.62 -10.56 6.99
CA GLY A 162 12.86 -10.55 8.24
C GLY A 162 13.03 -9.32 9.12
N LYS A 163 13.80 -8.32 8.70
CA LYS A 163 13.97 -7.06 9.44
C LYS A 163 13.19 -5.94 8.77
N GLN A 164 12.34 -5.28 9.52
CA GLN A 164 11.61 -4.11 9.06
C GLN A 164 12.41 -2.83 9.32
N ASN A 165 12.24 -1.82 8.47
CA ASN A 165 12.96 -0.57 8.60
C ASN A 165 12.50 0.20 9.86
N PRO A 166 13.43 0.70 10.72
CA PRO A 166 13.08 1.44 11.93
C PRO A 166 12.18 2.65 11.71
N ALA A 167 12.34 3.38 10.60
CA ALA A 167 11.51 4.54 10.27
C ALA A 167 10.06 4.13 9.95
N VAL A 168 9.86 3.01 9.26
CA VAL A 168 8.52 2.43 9.00
C VAL A 168 7.84 2.02 10.31
N LEU A 169 8.59 1.35 11.20
CA LEU A 169 8.07 0.95 12.52
C LEU A 169 7.77 2.15 13.41
N TYR A 170 8.59 3.20 13.35
CA TYR A 170 8.32 4.44 14.09
C TYR A 170 7.07 5.14 13.59
N ALA A 171 6.88 5.27 12.27
CA ALA A 171 5.67 5.82 11.68
C ALA A 171 4.41 5.00 12.06
N ALA A 172 4.51 3.67 12.07
CA ALA A 172 3.43 2.80 12.52
C ALA A 172 3.10 3.03 14.01
N LYS A 173 4.13 3.16 14.87
CA LYS A 173 3.95 3.49 16.29
C LYS A 173 3.31 4.86 16.48
N LYS A 174 3.74 5.89 15.73
CA LYS A 174 3.14 7.24 15.76
C LYS A 174 1.65 7.19 15.39
N CYS A 175 1.28 6.36 14.42
CA CYS A 175 -0.11 6.10 14.01
C CYS A 175 -0.85 5.13 14.95
N LYS A 176 -0.26 4.71 16.07
CA LYS A 176 -0.85 3.78 17.06
C LYS A 176 -1.27 2.43 16.46
N ILE A 177 -0.62 1.98 15.38
CA ILE A 177 -0.87 0.67 14.77
C ILE A 177 -0.30 -0.41 15.69
N LYS A 178 -1.18 -1.31 16.15
CA LYS A 178 -0.82 -2.40 17.08
C LYS A 178 -0.54 -3.72 16.35
N GLU A 179 -1.18 -3.95 15.20
CA GLU A 179 -1.06 -5.17 14.42
C GLU A 179 -0.09 -4.93 13.25
N ILE A 180 1.12 -5.47 13.36
CA ILE A 180 2.19 -5.32 12.37
C ILE A 180 2.64 -6.71 11.96
N TYR A 181 2.56 -7.00 10.65
CA TYR A 181 2.95 -8.28 10.07
C TYR A 181 4.09 -8.08 9.08
N SER A 182 5.16 -8.88 9.26
CA SER A 182 6.36 -8.87 8.40
C SER A 182 6.15 -9.78 7.19
N ILE A 183 5.14 -9.47 6.40
CA ILE A 183 4.74 -10.24 5.23
C ILE A 183 4.49 -9.34 4.02
N GLY A 184 4.63 -9.89 2.81
CA GLY A 184 4.51 -9.12 1.58
C GLY A 184 3.91 -9.88 0.40
N GLY A 185 3.80 -9.18 -0.72
CA GLY A 185 3.30 -9.75 -1.97
C GLY A 185 1.86 -10.25 -1.92
N PRO A 186 1.47 -11.14 -2.85
CA PRO A 186 0.12 -11.70 -2.92
C PRO A 186 -0.31 -12.47 -1.67
N SER A 187 0.63 -13.11 -0.98
CA SER A 187 0.35 -13.85 0.26
C SER A 187 -0.11 -12.92 1.39
N ALA A 188 0.45 -11.72 1.50
CA ALA A 188 0.02 -10.72 2.46
C ALA A 188 -1.38 -10.18 2.14
N ILE A 189 -1.67 -9.89 0.87
CA ILE A 189 -3.01 -9.45 0.44
C ILE A 189 -4.06 -10.53 0.74
N ALA A 190 -3.79 -11.79 0.39
CA ALA A 190 -4.68 -12.90 0.70
C ALA A 190 -4.89 -13.09 2.22
N ALA A 191 -3.81 -12.94 3.01
CA ALA A 191 -3.87 -13.08 4.46
C ALA A 191 -4.81 -12.07 5.13
N VAL A 192 -4.75 -10.79 4.72
CA VAL A 192 -5.61 -9.76 5.31
C VAL A 192 -7.01 -9.74 4.70
N ALA A 193 -7.19 -10.23 3.46
CA ALA A 193 -8.50 -10.34 2.82
C ALA A 193 -9.34 -11.48 3.44
N TYR A 194 -8.75 -12.64 3.64
CA TYR A 194 -9.49 -13.85 4.07
C TYR A 194 -9.27 -14.23 5.52
N GLY A 195 -8.22 -13.70 6.14
CA GLY A 195 -7.82 -14.08 7.49
C GLY A 195 -7.05 -15.40 7.52
N THR A 196 -6.37 -15.64 8.64
CA THR A 196 -5.69 -16.88 9.01
C THR A 196 -5.82 -17.10 10.51
N LYS A 197 -5.17 -18.13 11.07
CA LYS A 197 -5.16 -18.29 12.53
C LYS A 197 -4.50 -17.11 13.27
N LYS A 198 -3.45 -16.50 12.67
CA LYS A 198 -2.70 -15.37 13.27
C LYS A 198 -3.16 -14.00 12.82
N ILE A 199 -3.82 -13.89 11.69
CA ILE A 199 -4.19 -12.62 11.06
C ILE A 199 -5.71 -12.60 10.88
N LYS A 200 -6.40 -11.71 11.58
CA LYS A 200 -7.84 -11.50 11.37
C LYS A 200 -8.06 -10.75 10.06
N LYS A 201 -9.07 -11.15 9.28
CA LYS A 201 -9.48 -10.44 8.07
C LYS A 201 -9.80 -8.97 8.36
N VAL A 202 -9.73 -8.15 7.33
CA VAL A 202 -10.09 -6.73 7.36
C VAL A 202 -11.19 -6.41 6.35
N ASP A 203 -11.81 -5.25 6.48
CA ASP A 203 -12.90 -4.83 5.60
C ASP A 203 -12.38 -4.09 4.37
N LYS A 204 -11.20 -3.47 4.47
CA LYS A 204 -10.56 -2.77 3.35
C LYS A 204 -9.05 -2.89 3.38
N ILE A 205 -8.44 -2.97 2.19
CA ILE A 205 -6.99 -2.97 1.99
C ILE A 205 -6.62 -1.73 1.18
N VAL A 206 -5.63 -0.97 1.64
CA VAL A 206 -5.10 0.23 0.97
C VAL A 206 -3.57 0.20 0.91
N GLY A 207 -3.00 1.07 0.12
CA GLY A 207 -1.55 1.27 0.03
C GLY A 207 -0.92 0.74 -1.25
N PRO A 208 0.19 1.36 -1.69
CA PRO A 208 0.86 1.02 -2.94
C PRO A 208 1.56 -0.33 -2.87
N GLY A 209 1.72 -0.98 -4.03
CA GLY A 209 2.46 -2.22 -4.16
C GLY A 209 2.99 -2.41 -5.58
N ASN A 210 3.81 -3.44 -5.77
CA ASN A 210 4.28 -3.82 -7.11
C ASN A 210 3.16 -4.50 -7.93
N SER A 211 3.45 -4.86 -9.19
CA SER A 211 2.50 -5.49 -10.09
C SER A 211 1.86 -6.77 -9.55
N TYR A 212 2.56 -7.55 -8.72
CA TYR A 212 2.01 -8.74 -8.06
C TYR A 212 1.01 -8.39 -6.97
N VAL A 213 1.28 -7.34 -6.21
CA VAL A 213 0.35 -6.82 -5.19
C VAL A 213 -0.89 -6.22 -5.85
N ALA A 214 -0.70 -5.46 -6.95
CA ALA A 214 -1.81 -4.91 -7.73
C ALA A 214 -2.70 -6.02 -8.31
N ALA A 215 -2.10 -7.07 -8.88
CA ALA A 215 -2.83 -8.24 -9.37
C ALA A 215 -3.57 -8.95 -8.22
N ALA A 216 -2.94 -9.10 -7.04
CA ALA A 216 -3.60 -9.70 -5.89
C ALA A 216 -4.78 -8.89 -5.38
N LYS A 217 -4.67 -7.57 -5.33
CA LYS A 217 -5.79 -6.68 -4.97
C LYS A 217 -6.94 -6.81 -5.96
N LYS A 218 -6.65 -6.91 -7.26
CA LYS A 218 -7.66 -7.15 -8.29
C LYS A 218 -8.41 -8.47 -8.06
N GLU A 219 -7.68 -9.53 -7.72
CA GLU A 219 -8.27 -10.86 -7.50
C GLU A 219 -9.14 -10.96 -6.24
N VAL A 220 -8.89 -10.13 -5.22
CA VAL A 220 -9.68 -10.11 -3.98
C VAL A 220 -10.72 -8.99 -3.97
N PHE A 221 -10.83 -8.23 -5.06
CA PHE A 221 -11.84 -7.19 -5.20
C PHE A 221 -13.24 -7.81 -5.19
N GLY A 222 -14.12 -7.28 -4.34
CA GLY A 222 -15.45 -7.84 -4.09
C GLY A 222 -15.51 -8.73 -2.85
N ASP A 223 -14.43 -9.44 -2.50
CA ASP A 223 -14.33 -10.18 -1.24
C ASP A 223 -13.90 -9.27 -0.07
N VAL A 224 -13.15 -8.21 -0.39
CA VAL A 224 -12.70 -7.18 0.53
C VAL A 224 -12.67 -5.83 -0.20
N GLY A 225 -12.90 -4.73 0.52
CA GLY A 225 -12.80 -3.39 -0.06
C GLY A 225 -11.36 -3.08 -0.51
N ILE A 226 -11.22 -2.54 -1.72
CA ILE A 226 -9.92 -2.06 -2.25
C ILE A 226 -10.06 -0.58 -2.55
N GLU A 227 -8.96 0.18 -2.48
CA GLU A 227 -8.95 1.56 -3.00
C GLU A 227 -9.32 1.56 -4.50
N GLY A 228 -10.11 2.54 -4.93
CA GLY A 228 -10.87 2.56 -6.19
C GLY A 228 -10.10 2.14 -7.44
N MET A 229 -9.01 2.80 -7.80
CA MET A 229 -8.21 2.39 -8.96
C MET A 229 -6.94 1.67 -8.52
N ILE A 230 -6.66 0.52 -9.16
CA ILE A 230 -5.38 -0.16 -8.98
C ILE A 230 -4.31 0.77 -9.56
N ALA A 231 -3.46 1.31 -8.69
CA ALA A 231 -2.37 2.17 -9.09
C ALA A 231 -1.45 1.43 -10.08
N GLY A 232 -1.32 2.00 -11.27
CA GLY A 232 -0.29 1.62 -12.23
C GLY A 232 1.09 2.15 -11.81
N PRO A 233 2.14 1.89 -12.59
CA PRO A 233 3.43 2.52 -12.37
C PRO A 233 3.28 4.05 -12.47
N SER A 234 3.94 4.77 -11.55
CA SER A 234 4.04 6.23 -11.63
C SER A 234 4.98 6.58 -12.78
N GLU A 235 4.51 7.42 -13.69
CA GLU A 235 5.25 7.85 -14.86
C GLU A 235 5.27 9.37 -14.90
N VAL A 236 6.39 9.91 -15.31
CA VAL A 236 6.56 11.35 -15.54
C VAL A 236 6.89 11.55 -17.00
N THR A 237 6.12 12.39 -17.67
CA THR A 237 6.43 12.87 -19.01
C THR A 237 6.89 14.31 -18.89
N ILE A 238 8.13 14.56 -19.30
CA ILE A 238 8.69 15.90 -19.31
C ILE A 238 8.74 16.36 -20.77
N VAL A 239 8.05 17.45 -21.06
CA VAL A 239 8.11 18.10 -22.37
C VAL A 239 9.07 19.28 -22.26
N CYS A 240 10.15 19.25 -23.00
CA CYS A 240 11.17 20.28 -22.97
C CYS A 240 11.70 20.58 -24.38
N ASP A 241 12.35 21.71 -24.55
CA ASP A 241 12.98 22.18 -25.77
C ASP A 241 14.45 22.59 -25.55
N LYS A 242 15.08 23.14 -26.57
CA LYS A 242 16.48 23.58 -26.51
C LYS A 242 16.75 24.75 -25.55
N PHE A 243 15.71 25.43 -25.08
CA PHE A 243 15.82 26.56 -24.13
C PHE A 243 15.56 26.11 -22.69
N SER A 244 15.12 24.90 -22.48
CA SER A 244 14.86 24.37 -21.14
C SER A 244 16.17 24.11 -20.40
N ASN A 245 16.23 24.48 -19.11
CA ASN A 245 17.43 24.25 -18.30
C ASN A 245 17.62 22.75 -18.02
N PRO A 246 18.73 22.11 -18.46
CA PRO A 246 18.95 20.68 -18.25
C PRO A 246 18.97 20.26 -16.79
N GLU A 247 19.44 21.09 -15.87
CA GLU A 247 19.49 20.79 -14.42
C GLU A 247 18.09 20.66 -13.78
N TRP A 248 17.08 21.31 -14.38
CA TRP A 248 15.70 21.21 -13.91
C TRP A 248 14.98 19.96 -14.46
N ILE A 249 15.56 19.34 -15.48
CA ILE A 249 14.98 18.17 -16.18
C ILE A 249 15.53 16.88 -15.61
N ALA A 250 16.78 16.88 -15.15
CA ALA A 250 17.47 15.74 -14.58
C ALA A 250 17.07 15.50 -13.11
#